data_fd086fde20e1a6b0021daeff4fe3027c
#
_entry.id   fd086fde20e1a6b0021daeff4fe3027c
#
_cell.length_a   1.000
_cell.length_b   1.000
_cell.length_c   1.000
_cell.angle_alpha   90.00
_cell.angle_beta   90.00
_cell.angle_gamma   90.00
#
_symmetry.space_group_name_H-M   'P 1'
#
loop_
_entity.id
_entity.type
_entity.pdbx_description
1 polymer ?
#
loop_
_entity_poly.entity_id
_entity_poly.type
_entity_poly.pdbx_seq_one_letter_code
_entity_poly.pdbx_strand_id
1 'polypeptide(L)'
;NPFVIRGNICFTHVRGEIPPHVKPEMDLELFASYDVVLAGDLHSYENCQKNIIYPGSPVTTSFHRHNVDTGVVILDTSTLEHEWRKLQLPQLIRKTVAVHDPKPPTDYDHTIYQVEGDMQELGELEDSELIDRKVIKRDTDSALILDAEMSMAEEVKEYLTYILELPEQTIESVLKEFQTYADKINTE
;
A
#
# COMPACT_ATOMS: atom_id res chain seq x y z
N ASN A 1 2.17 20.16 -42.75
CA ASN A 1 2.28 21.26 -41.82
C ASN A 1 3.34 20.90 -40.83
N PRO A 2 4.37 21.75 -40.62
CA PRO A 2 5.28 21.53 -39.52
C PRO A 2 4.48 21.67 -38.22
N PHE A 3 4.64 20.72 -37.32
CA PHE A 3 4.08 20.82 -35.99
C PHE A 3 4.69 22.05 -35.33
N VAL A 4 3.89 23.08 -35.09
CA VAL A 4 4.33 24.26 -34.36
C VAL A 4 4.09 23.98 -32.88
N ILE A 5 5.16 23.65 -32.17
CA ILE A 5 5.13 23.59 -30.71
C ILE A 5 5.06 25.03 -30.21
N ARG A 6 3.99 25.35 -29.48
CA ARG A 6 3.84 26.64 -28.81
C ARG A 6 4.11 26.44 -27.33
N GLY A 7 5.20 27.03 -26.87
CA GLY A 7 5.60 26.99 -25.46
C GLY A 7 6.74 26.00 -25.18
N ASN A 8 7.17 26.01 -23.94
CA ASN A 8 8.25 25.15 -23.45
C ASN A 8 7.65 23.91 -22.76
N ILE A 9 7.86 22.73 -23.35
CA ILE A 9 7.42 21.45 -22.79
C ILE A 9 8.66 20.73 -22.25
N CYS A 10 8.57 20.27 -21.00
CA CYS A 10 9.60 19.43 -20.38
C CYS A 10 9.08 17.99 -20.24
N PHE A 11 9.93 17.03 -20.57
CA PHE A 11 9.71 15.61 -20.25
C PHE A 11 10.74 15.18 -19.22
N THR A 12 10.30 14.62 -18.12
CA THR A 12 11.18 14.23 -17.03
C THR A 12 10.66 13.00 -16.30
N HIS A 13 11.48 12.50 -15.39
CA HIS A 13 11.08 11.47 -14.43
C HIS A 13 11.50 11.97 -13.06
N VAL A 14 10.54 12.48 -12.29
CA VAL A 14 10.78 13.09 -10.98
C VAL A 14 9.63 12.83 -10.06
N ARG A 15 9.95 12.46 -8.82
CA ARG A 15 8.95 12.28 -7.78
C ARG A 15 8.45 13.62 -7.28
N GLY A 16 7.12 13.79 -7.36
CA GLY A 16 6.41 14.91 -6.74
C GLY A 16 6.15 14.71 -5.26
N GLU A 17 5.40 15.63 -4.69
CA GLU A 17 4.98 15.57 -3.29
C GLU A 17 3.61 14.87 -3.17
N ILE A 18 3.50 13.96 -2.19
CA ILE A 18 2.21 13.38 -1.75
C ILE A 18 2.14 13.50 -0.22
N PRO A 19 1.61 14.61 0.30
CA PRO A 19 1.53 14.80 1.76
C PRO A 19 0.64 13.73 2.43
N PRO A 20 0.96 13.30 3.66
CA PRO A 20 2.17 13.64 4.42
C PRO A 20 3.34 12.66 4.18
N HIS A 21 3.19 11.68 3.28
CA HIS A 21 4.03 10.50 3.24
C HIS A 21 5.19 10.57 2.24
N VAL A 22 5.02 11.30 1.14
CA VAL A 22 6.02 11.37 0.08
C VAL A 22 6.52 12.79 -0.06
N LYS A 23 7.83 12.96 0.13
CA LYS A 23 8.53 14.23 -0.14
C LYS A 23 8.99 14.26 -1.59
N PRO A 24 9.04 15.44 -2.22
CA PRO A 24 9.56 15.57 -3.56
C PRO A 24 11.05 15.18 -3.60
N GLU A 25 11.47 14.61 -4.72
CA GLU A 25 12.86 14.19 -4.93
C GLU A 25 13.82 15.40 -5.03
N MET A 26 13.30 16.49 -5.56
CA MET A 26 14.01 17.77 -5.72
C MET A 26 13.04 18.94 -5.59
N ASP A 27 13.57 20.16 -5.58
CA ASP A 27 12.75 21.37 -5.60
C ASP A 27 11.97 21.48 -6.91
N LEU A 28 10.65 21.33 -6.83
CA LEU A 28 9.76 21.38 -7.99
C LEU A 28 9.64 22.78 -8.61
N GLU A 29 10.06 23.83 -7.91
CA GLU A 29 10.15 25.20 -8.47
C GLU A 29 11.14 25.30 -9.64
N LEU A 30 12.09 24.38 -9.75
CA LEU A 30 12.99 24.28 -10.92
C LEU A 30 12.24 24.11 -12.24
N PHE A 31 11.02 23.62 -12.20
CA PHE A 31 10.18 23.42 -13.37
C PHE A 31 9.23 24.59 -13.67
N ALA A 32 9.22 25.64 -12.84
CA ALA A 32 8.29 26.76 -12.97
C ALA A 32 8.43 27.56 -14.27
N SER A 33 9.57 27.49 -14.95
CA SER A 33 9.82 28.17 -16.23
C SER A 33 9.22 27.46 -17.44
N TYR A 34 8.75 26.22 -17.28
CA TYR A 34 8.10 25.47 -18.35
C TYR A 34 6.59 25.71 -18.32
N ASP A 35 5.98 25.75 -19.51
CA ASP A 35 4.52 25.87 -19.61
C ASP A 35 3.81 24.57 -19.21
N VAL A 36 4.40 23.43 -19.58
CA VAL A 36 3.92 22.09 -19.23
C VAL A 36 5.10 21.17 -18.95
N VAL A 37 5.00 20.41 -17.88
CA VAL A 37 5.95 19.35 -17.53
C VAL A 37 5.21 18.02 -17.50
N LEU A 38 5.63 17.07 -18.34
CA LEU A 38 5.14 15.69 -18.31
C LEU A 38 6.15 14.85 -17.53
N ALA A 39 5.75 14.39 -16.35
CA ALA A 39 6.62 13.67 -15.45
C ALA A 39 6.18 12.21 -15.23
N GLY A 40 7.14 11.29 -15.22
CA GLY A 40 6.98 9.95 -14.69
C GLY A 40 7.20 9.90 -13.18
N ASP A 41 7.12 8.73 -12.58
CA ASP A 41 7.30 8.31 -11.20
C ASP A 41 5.98 8.09 -10.45
N LEU A 42 5.08 9.05 -10.40
CA LEU A 42 3.81 8.90 -9.69
C LEU A 42 2.77 8.22 -10.57
N HIS A 43 2.17 7.16 -10.04
CA HIS A 43 1.30 6.25 -10.81
C HIS A 43 -0.17 6.66 -10.84
N SER A 44 -0.55 7.80 -10.26
CA SER A 44 -1.90 8.34 -10.31
C SER A 44 -1.91 9.73 -10.92
N TYR A 45 -2.86 9.98 -11.82
CA TYR A 45 -3.10 11.31 -12.39
C TYR A 45 -3.53 12.34 -11.32
N GLU A 46 -4.14 11.90 -10.23
CA GLU A 46 -4.53 12.76 -9.10
C GLU A 46 -3.33 13.46 -8.44
N ASN A 47 -2.12 12.97 -8.67
CA ASN A 47 -0.90 13.54 -8.13
C ASN A 47 -0.36 14.73 -8.95
N CYS A 48 -1.05 15.16 -10.02
CA CYS A 48 -0.67 16.35 -10.78
C CYS A 48 -0.60 17.57 -9.86
N GLN A 49 0.47 18.35 -10.01
CA GLN A 49 0.73 19.49 -9.13
C GLN A 49 1.40 20.63 -9.89
N LYS A 50 0.93 21.86 -9.68
CA LYS A 50 1.39 23.05 -10.43
C LYS A 50 1.27 22.81 -11.95
N ASN A 51 2.35 23.03 -12.69
CA ASN A 51 2.47 22.76 -14.13
C ASN A 51 3.02 21.35 -14.43
N ILE A 52 3.15 20.48 -13.40
CA ILE A 52 3.66 19.12 -13.54
C ILE A 52 2.48 18.15 -13.62
N ILE A 53 2.40 17.47 -14.74
CA ILE A 53 1.37 16.48 -15.06
C ILE A 53 1.98 15.10 -14.94
N TYR A 54 1.42 14.30 -14.06
CA TYR A 54 1.72 12.86 -13.95
C TYR A 54 0.63 12.09 -14.70
N PRO A 55 0.91 11.50 -15.85
CA PRO A 55 -0.09 10.70 -16.59
C PRO A 55 -0.63 9.54 -15.77
N GLY A 56 0.10 9.13 -14.76
CA GLY A 56 -0.13 7.91 -14.05
C GLY A 56 0.43 6.70 -14.82
N SER A 57 -0.05 5.52 -14.48
CA SER A 57 0.32 4.30 -15.18
C SER A 57 -0.81 3.85 -16.10
N PRO A 58 -0.52 3.43 -17.34
CA PRO A 58 -1.55 2.89 -18.25
C PRO A 58 -2.09 1.54 -17.78
N VAL A 59 -1.33 0.80 -16.98
CA VAL A 59 -1.70 -0.48 -16.36
C VAL A 59 -1.36 -0.45 -14.87
N THR A 60 -1.96 -1.34 -14.08
CA THR A 60 -1.57 -1.51 -12.69
C THR A 60 -0.14 -2.05 -12.58
N THR A 61 0.66 -1.50 -11.67
CA THR A 61 2.05 -1.91 -11.43
C THR A 61 2.21 -2.78 -10.19
N SER A 62 1.13 -2.92 -9.43
CA SER A 62 1.05 -3.78 -8.24
C SER A 62 -0.37 -4.30 -8.06
N PHE A 63 -0.52 -5.30 -7.19
CA PHE A 63 -1.84 -5.85 -6.86
C PHE A 63 -2.60 -4.93 -5.91
N HIS A 64 -3.81 -4.54 -6.30
CA HIS A 64 -4.72 -3.68 -5.55
C HIS A 64 -5.94 -4.46 -5.06
N ARG A 65 -6.54 -4.03 -3.96
CA ARG A 65 -7.78 -4.63 -3.43
C ARG A 65 -9.02 -4.25 -4.24
N HIS A 66 -8.94 -3.14 -4.97
CA HIS A 66 -10.01 -2.58 -5.78
C HIS A 66 -9.44 -2.15 -7.13
N ASN A 67 -10.33 -2.00 -8.12
CA ASN A 67 -9.96 -1.40 -9.38
C ASN A 67 -9.45 0.03 -9.15
N VAL A 68 -8.37 0.38 -9.83
CA VAL A 68 -7.78 1.72 -9.81
C VAL A 68 -7.88 2.35 -11.18
N ASP A 69 -7.88 3.67 -11.22
CA ASP A 69 -7.94 4.40 -12.47
C ASP A 69 -6.56 4.41 -13.13
N THR A 70 -6.47 3.76 -14.29
CA THR A 70 -5.29 3.74 -15.16
C THR A 70 -5.59 4.47 -16.45
N GLY A 71 -4.60 5.16 -17.01
CA GLY A 71 -4.87 6.01 -18.16
C GLY A 71 -3.64 6.62 -18.79
N VAL A 72 -3.88 7.51 -19.74
CA VAL A 72 -2.88 8.26 -20.48
C VAL A 72 -3.28 9.72 -20.59
N VAL A 73 -2.29 10.60 -20.77
CA VAL A 73 -2.52 12.01 -21.09
C VAL A 73 -2.35 12.21 -22.61
N ILE A 74 -3.30 12.91 -23.20
CA ILE A 74 -3.20 13.42 -24.57
C ILE A 74 -2.96 14.91 -24.45
N LEU A 75 -1.84 15.38 -25.01
CA LEU A 75 -1.46 16.79 -25.02
C LEU A 75 -1.55 17.35 -26.45
N ASP A 76 -2.30 18.45 -26.62
CA ASP A 76 -2.22 19.26 -27.83
C ASP A 76 -1.02 20.22 -27.73
N THR A 77 0.01 19.93 -28.52
CA THR A 77 1.25 20.75 -28.51
C THR A 77 1.10 22.14 -29.11
N SER A 78 -0.02 22.43 -29.74
CA SER A 78 -0.31 23.77 -30.31
C SER A 78 -1.01 24.69 -29.33
N THR A 79 -1.88 24.14 -28.47
CA THR A 79 -2.64 24.88 -27.44
C THR A 79 -2.10 24.67 -26.04
N LEU A 80 -1.35 23.60 -25.79
CA LEU A 80 -0.89 23.09 -24.50
C LEU A 80 -2.05 22.59 -23.62
N GLU A 81 -3.24 22.45 -24.18
CA GLU A 81 -4.34 21.80 -23.51
C GLU A 81 -4.11 20.30 -23.42
N HIS A 82 -4.49 19.71 -22.30
CA HIS A 82 -4.35 18.28 -22.14
C HIS A 82 -5.63 17.64 -21.62
N GLU A 83 -5.83 16.38 -21.98
CA GLU A 83 -6.93 15.54 -21.55
C GLU A 83 -6.37 14.22 -20.99
N TRP A 84 -6.80 13.86 -19.80
CA TRP A 84 -6.52 12.51 -19.30
C TRP A 84 -7.60 11.55 -19.76
N ARG A 85 -7.19 10.42 -20.31
CA ARG A 85 -8.11 9.37 -20.78
C ARG A 85 -7.91 8.10 -19.98
N LYS A 86 -8.97 7.69 -19.28
CA LYS A 86 -9.03 6.40 -18.61
C LYS A 86 -8.97 5.27 -19.63
N LEU A 87 -8.13 4.28 -19.34
CA LEU A 87 -8.03 3.04 -20.12
C LEU A 87 -8.74 1.91 -19.39
N GLN A 88 -9.43 1.07 -20.16
CA GLN A 88 -9.99 -0.18 -19.66
C GLN A 88 -9.04 -1.30 -20.05
N LEU A 89 -8.04 -1.56 -19.22
CA LEU A 89 -7.06 -2.62 -19.42
C LEU A 89 -7.11 -3.59 -18.24
N PRO A 90 -6.65 -4.84 -18.42
CA PRO A 90 -6.57 -5.82 -17.33
C PRO A 90 -5.82 -5.27 -16.13
N GLN A 91 -6.32 -5.55 -14.94
CA GLN A 91 -5.74 -5.08 -13.69
C GLN A 91 -5.20 -6.22 -12.84
N LEU A 92 -4.21 -5.91 -12.01
CA LEU A 92 -3.69 -6.80 -10.99
C LEU A 92 -4.55 -6.65 -9.73
N ILE A 93 -5.35 -7.65 -9.42
CA ILE A 93 -6.32 -7.62 -8.32
C ILE A 93 -5.93 -8.65 -7.24
N ARG A 94 -5.91 -8.22 -5.98
CA ARG A 94 -5.77 -9.09 -4.82
C ARG A 94 -7.10 -9.13 -4.06
N LYS A 95 -7.71 -10.31 -4.00
CA LYS A 95 -8.93 -10.55 -3.21
C LYS A 95 -8.59 -11.24 -1.90
N THR A 96 -9.22 -10.79 -0.81
CA THR A 96 -9.17 -11.49 0.47
C THR A 96 -10.38 -12.42 0.55
N VAL A 97 -10.14 -13.68 0.84
CA VAL A 97 -11.14 -14.74 0.89
C VAL A 97 -10.87 -15.68 2.07
N ALA A 98 -11.92 -16.38 2.55
CA ALA A 98 -11.73 -17.43 3.54
C ALA A 98 -11.13 -18.71 2.92
N VAL A 99 -10.65 -19.63 3.77
CA VAL A 99 -10.04 -20.91 3.32
C VAL A 99 -10.94 -21.69 2.37
N HIS A 100 -12.23 -21.76 2.69
CA HIS A 100 -13.19 -22.56 1.94
C HIS A 100 -13.84 -21.84 0.75
N ASP A 101 -13.56 -20.54 0.58
CA ASP A 101 -14.10 -19.79 -0.55
C ASP A 101 -13.45 -20.22 -1.87
N PRO A 102 -14.22 -20.21 -2.98
CA PRO A 102 -13.67 -20.53 -4.29
C PRO A 102 -12.64 -19.48 -4.74
N LYS A 103 -11.59 -19.94 -5.38
CA LYS A 103 -10.47 -19.15 -5.88
C LYS A 103 -10.31 -19.35 -7.41
N PRO A 104 -11.35 -18.99 -8.21
CA PRO A 104 -11.27 -19.21 -9.65
C PRO A 104 -10.27 -18.27 -10.31
N PRO A 105 -9.61 -18.70 -11.39
CA PRO A 105 -8.89 -17.79 -12.27
C PRO A 105 -9.87 -16.78 -12.89
N THR A 106 -9.37 -15.63 -13.28
CA THR A 106 -10.17 -14.60 -13.96
C THR A 106 -9.73 -14.46 -15.40
N ASP A 107 -10.70 -14.24 -16.32
CA ASP A 107 -10.44 -14.22 -17.75
C ASP A 107 -9.82 -12.89 -18.24
N TYR A 108 -10.10 -11.80 -17.54
CA TYR A 108 -9.68 -10.47 -17.97
C TYR A 108 -8.64 -9.86 -17.04
N ASP A 109 -8.96 -9.73 -15.75
CA ASP A 109 -8.02 -9.24 -14.75
C ASP A 109 -7.12 -10.38 -14.27
N HIS A 110 -5.90 -10.06 -13.85
CA HIS A 110 -5.06 -11.03 -13.17
C HIS A 110 -5.34 -10.97 -11.66
N THR A 111 -6.10 -11.96 -11.18
CA THR A 111 -6.50 -12.02 -9.77
C THR A 111 -5.65 -13.04 -9.00
N ILE A 112 -5.12 -12.62 -7.86
CA ILE A 112 -4.53 -13.48 -6.84
C ILE A 112 -5.32 -13.39 -5.53
N TYR A 113 -5.15 -14.37 -4.65
CA TYR A 113 -5.91 -14.48 -3.42
C TYR A 113 -5.00 -14.39 -2.19
N GLN A 114 -5.40 -13.55 -1.25
CA GLN A 114 -4.96 -13.60 0.13
C GLN A 114 -5.98 -14.44 0.89
N VAL A 115 -5.56 -15.58 1.43
CA VAL A 115 -6.47 -16.50 2.14
C VAL A 115 -6.35 -16.27 3.63
N GLU A 116 -7.48 -16.01 4.28
CA GLU A 116 -7.58 -15.82 5.74
C GLU A 116 -8.30 -16.99 6.38
N GLY A 117 -7.73 -17.53 7.45
CA GLY A 117 -8.29 -18.64 8.21
C GLY A 117 -7.51 -18.91 9.49
N ASP A 118 -7.88 -19.94 10.22
CA ASP A 118 -7.08 -20.40 11.34
C ASP A 118 -5.82 -21.15 10.89
N MET A 119 -4.89 -21.38 11.83
CA MET A 119 -3.61 -22.00 11.53
C MET A 119 -3.75 -23.43 10.97
N GLN A 120 -4.72 -24.19 11.45
CA GLN A 120 -4.92 -25.58 11.03
C GLN A 120 -5.50 -25.60 9.61
N GLU A 121 -6.56 -24.83 9.34
CA GLU A 121 -7.19 -24.72 8.02
C GLU A 121 -6.19 -24.25 6.96
N LEU A 122 -5.38 -23.24 7.28
CA LEU A 122 -4.34 -22.72 6.39
C LEU A 122 -3.22 -23.73 6.14
N GLY A 123 -2.92 -24.59 7.13
CA GLY A 123 -1.93 -25.66 7.00
C GLY A 123 -2.39 -26.80 6.08
N GLU A 124 -3.69 -27.06 6.03
CA GLU A 124 -4.29 -28.10 5.16
C GLU A 124 -4.56 -27.58 3.73
N LEU A 125 -4.51 -26.27 3.53
CA LEU A 125 -4.74 -25.65 2.22
C LEU A 125 -3.57 -25.91 1.27
N GLU A 126 -3.83 -26.59 0.15
CA GLU A 126 -2.85 -26.79 -0.90
C GLU A 126 -2.37 -25.46 -1.51
N ASP A 127 -1.08 -25.39 -1.85
CA ASP A 127 -0.52 -24.24 -2.51
C ASP A 127 -0.98 -24.18 -3.97
N SER A 128 -1.20 -22.97 -4.46
CA SER A 128 -1.63 -22.68 -5.82
C SER A 128 -0.98 -21.39 -6.28
N GLU A 129 -0.69 -21.27 -7.57
CA GLU A 129 -0.17 -20.03 -8.18
C GLU A 129 -1.12 -18.83 -8.01
N LEU A 130 -2.39 -19.10 -7.72
CA LEU A 130 -3.38 -18.06 -7.43
C LEU A 130 -3.37 -17.61 -5.97
N ILE A 131 -2.67 -18.30 -5.08
CA ILE A 131 -2.57 -17.93 -3.66
C ILE A 131 -1.28 -17.15 -3.43
N ASP A 132 -1.41 -15.84 -3.22
CA ASP A 132 -0.30 -14.94 -2.92
C ASP A 132 0.21 -15.10 -1.48
N ARG A 133 -0.70 -15.22 -0.53
CA ARG A 133 -0.37 -15.37 0.89
C ARG A 133 -1.49 -16.03 1.69
N LYS A 134 -1.06 -16.69 2.77
CA LYS A 134 -1.92 -17.23 3.80
C LYS A 134 -1.79 -16.36 5.04
N VAL A 135 -2.90 -15.86 5.57
CA VAL A 135 -2.93 -14.94 6.71
C VAL A 135 -3.78 -15.53 7.82
N ILE A 136 -3.21 -15.68 8.99
CA ILE A 136 -3.95 -16.14 10.16
C ILE A 136 -4.97 -15.07 10.54
N LYS A 137 -6.24 -15.43 10.50
CA LYS A 137 -7.31 -14.58 11.01
C LYS A 137 -7.16 -14.52 12.53
N ARG A 138 -6.83 -13.37 13.05
CA ARG A 138 -6.89 -13.13 14.48
C ARG A 138 -8.36 -12.89 14.82
N ASP A 139 -8.92 -13.72 15.68
CA ASP A 139 -10.21 -13.41 16.29
C ASP A 139 -10.00 -12.19 17.20
N THR A 140 -10.44 -11.04 16.70
CA THR A 140 -10.42 -9.78 17.43
C THR A 140 -11.49 -9.72 18.54
N ASP A 141 -12.22 -10.80 18.76
CA ASP A 141 -13.19 -10.90 19.86
C ASP A 141 -12.54 -11.05 21.25
N SER A 142 -11.24 -11.38 21.32
CA SER A 142 -10.46 -11.12 22.53
C SER A 142 -9.97 -9.67 22.47
N ALA A 143 -10.89 -8.75 22.73
CA ALA A 143 -10.54 -7.36 22.92
C ALA A 143 -9.58 -7.25 24.11
N LEU A 144 -8.30 -7.03 23.86
CA LEU A 144 -7.42 -6.45 24.85
C LEU A 144 -8.03 -5.13 25.28
N ILE A 145 -8.62 -5.08 26.45
CA ILE A 145 -9.09 -3.85 27.04
C ILE A 145 -7.82 -3.17 27.57
N LEU A 146 -7.12 -2.47 26.69
CA LEU A 146 -6.01 -1.62 27.08
C LEU A 146 -6.58 -0.35 27.66
N ASP A 147 -6.35 -0.13 28.95
CA ASP A 147 -6.63 1.15 29.59
C ASP A 147 -5.44 2.10 29.34
N ALA A 148 -5.74 3.38 29.07
CA ALA A 148 -4.73 4.40 28.86
C ALA A 148 -3.79 4.62 30.08
N GLU A 149 -4.17 4.10 31.24
CA GLU A 149 -3.39 4.15 32.47
C GLU A 149 -2.53 2.89 32.72
N MET A 150 -2.66 1.86 31.88
CA MET A 150 -1.86 0.64 31.98
C MET A 150 -0.39 0.89 31.66
N SER A 151 0.48 0.30 32.45
CA SER A 151 1.91 0.25 32.14
C SER A 151 2.17 -0.73 30.98
N MET A 152 3.24 -0.51 30.24
CA MET A 152 3.65 -1.41 29.15
C MET A 152 3.82 -2.88 29.59
N ALA A 153 4.24 -3.11 30.84
CA ALA A 153 4.35 -4.45 31.41
C ALA A 153 2.96 -5.11 31.62
N GLU A 154 1.96 -4.32 32.00
CA GLU A 154 0.58 -4.79 32.15
C GLU A 154 -0.04 -5.07 30.77
N GLU A 155 0.20 -4.20 29.78
CA GLU A 155 -0.23 -4.45 28.39
C GLU A 155 0.37 -5.74 27.81
N VAL A 156 1.68 -5.96 28.05
CA VAL A 156 2.35 -7.19 27.63
C VAL A 156 1.76 -8.41 28.35
N LYS A 157 1.45 -8.29 29.65
CA LYS A 157 0.81 -9.38 30.41
C LYS A 157 -0.56 -9.74 29.87
N GLU A 158 -1.39 -8.73 29.59
CA GLU A 158 -2.71 -8.92 28.98
C GLU A 158 -2.59 -9.64 27.63
N TYR A 159 -1.65 -9.20 26.79
CA TYR A 159 -1.40 -9.83 25.50
C TYR A 159 -0.97 -11.31 25.62
N LEU A 160 -0.05 -11.61 26.54
CA LEU A 160 0.44 -12.98 26.78
C LEU A 160 -0.67 -13.88 27.34
N THR A 161 -1.56 -13.31 28.16
CA THR A 161 -2.65 -14.03 28.83
C THR A 161 -3.80 -14.30 27.87
N TYR A 162 -4.31 -13.26 27.19
CA TYR A 162 -5.57 -13.34 26.45
C TYR A 162 -5.42 -13.55 24.94
N ILE A 163 -4.25 -13.21 24.38
CA ILE A 163 -4.03 -13.42 22.93
C ILE A 163 -3.18 -14.66 22.67
N LEU A 164 -2.13 -14.87 23.46
CA LEU A 164 -1.26 -16.04 23.28
C LEU A 164 -1.66 -17.21 24.20
N GLU A 165 -2.58 -16.98 25.16
CA GLU A 165 -3.09 -17.99 26.10
C GLU A 165 -1.97 -18.81 26.78
N LEU A 166 -0.87 -18.15 27.12
CA LEU A 166 0.30 -18.82 27.69
C LEU A 166 0.05 -19.23 29.16
N PRO A 167 0.68 -20.33 29.63
CA PRO A 167 0.66 -20.72 31.02
C PRO A 167 1.26 -19.62 31.91
N GLU A 168 0.70 -19.40 33.11
CA GLU A 168 1.09 -18.37 34.07
C GLU A 168 2.60 -18.34 34.37
N GLN A 169 3.23 -19.52 34.55
CA GLN A 169 4.67 -19.64 34.76
C GLN A 169 5.51 -19.11 33.59
N THR A 170 5.00 -19.27 32.36
CA THR A 170 5.66 -18.75 31.16
C THR A 170 5.52 -17.24 31.09
N ILE A 171 4.33 -16.70 31.41
CA ILE A 171 4.04 -15.28 31.45
C ILE A 171 4.96 -14.58 32.47
N GLU A 172 5.08 -15.11 33.69
CA GLU A 172 5.97 -14.56 34.72
C GLU A 172 7.44 -14.53 34.27
N SER A 173 7.88 -15.57 33.58
CA SER A 173 9.26 -15.66 33.06
C SER A 173 9.52 -14.60 31.98
N VAL A 174 8.57 -14.42 31.05
CA VAL A 174 8.66 -13.41 29.99
C VAL A 174 8.62 -12.01 30.55
N LEU A 175 7.73 -11.71 31.51
CA LEU A 175 7.64 -10.41 32.14
C LEU A 175 8.90 -10.04 32.92
N LYS A 176 9.53 -10.99 33.57
CA LYS A 176 10.81 -10.79 34.26
C LYS A 176 11.94 -10.41 33.30
N GLU A 177 12.02 -11.09 32.17
CA GLU A 177 12.96 -10.76 31.10
C GLU A 177 12.66 -9.37 30.50
N PHE A 178 11.41 -9.10 30.21
CA PHE A 178 10.96 -7.81 29.68
C PHE A 178 11.35 -6.66 30.60
N GLN A 179 11.08 -6.79 31.92
CA GLN A 179 11.46 -5.77 32.92
C GLN A 179 12.96 -5.54 32.94
N THR A 180 13.76 -6.62 32.86
CA THR A 180 15.22 -6.53 32.83
C THR A 180 15.75 -5.71 31.64
N TYR A 181 15.10 -5.81 30.48
CA TYR A 181 15.45 -5.03 29.30
C TYR A 181 14.93 -3.58 29.38
N ALA A 182 13.70 -3.38 29.87
CA ALA A 182 13.12 -2.05 30.04
C ALA A 182 13.97 -1.18 31.01
N ASP A 183 14.45 -1.76 32.08
CA ASP A 183 15.30 -1.06 33.08
C ASP A 183 16.67 -0.67 32.50
N LYS A 184 17.21 -1.45 31.54
CA LYS A 184 18.47 -1.11 30.86
C LYS A 184 18.32 0.08 29.92
N ILE A 185 17.20 0.17 29.19
CA ILE A 185 16.95 1.27 28.26
C ILE A 185 16.75 2.60 28.99
N ASN A 186 16.15 2.58 30.17
CA ASN A 186 15.90 3.78 30.98
C ASN A 186 17.15 4.28 31.75
N THR A 187 18.27 3.58 31.71
CA THR A 187 19.52 3.92 32.41
C THR A 187 20.63 4.42 31.46
N GLU A 188 20.43 4.44 30.15
CA GLU A 188 21.26 5.10 29.13
C GLU A 188 20.65 6.45 28.68
#